data_45aaac9c1d6f9060b70feaea6fa567ab
#
_entry.id   45aaac9c1d6f9060b70feaea6fa567ab
#
_cell.length_a   1.000
_cell.length_b   1.000
_cell.length_c   1.000
_cell.angle_alpha   90.00
_cell.angle_beta   90.00
_cell.angle_gamma   90.00
#
_symmetry.space_group_name_H-M   'P 1'
#
loop_
_entity.id
_entity.type
_entity.pdbx_description
1 polymer ?
#
loop_
_entity_poly.entity_id
_entity_poly.type
_entity_poly.pdbx_seq_one_letter_code
_entity_poly.pdbx_strand_id
1 'polypeptide(L)'
;MFDFGALPPEVNSARIYAGPGSGSLMTAASAWNAIAAELQSAALSYQNVVTQLASEEWAGTASAAMAAAATPYAEWLASTAAQAEQAAVQAAAAAAAYEAAFAAVVPPPVIAANRALVQQLQATNVIGQNTGAIAQLEAQYGEFWAQDAGAMANYSVQSTAATKGITQFQAAPKVTNDAGTTTQASTVANAAANTSAGNAANVAQKAATTATT
;
A
#
# COMPACT_ATOMS: atom_id res chain seq x y z
N MET A 1 10.36 17.35 -15.45
CA MET A 1 10.99 17.50 -14.12
C MET A 1 10.90 18.96 -13.77
N PHE A 2 10.48 19.30 -12.56
CA PHE A 2 10.37 20.72 -12.16
C PHE A 2 11.79 21.29 -11.95
N ASP A 3 12.06 22.48 -12.49
CA ASP A 3 13.36 23.15 -12.32
C ASP A 3 13.34 24.02 -11.08
N PHE A 4 13.85 23.48 -9.97
CA PHE A 4 13.98 24.20 -8.70
C PHE A 4 15.10 25.25 -8.75
N GLY A 5 16.06 25.13 -9.69
CA GLY A 5 17.11 26.12 -9.91
C GLY A 5 16.59 27.44 -10.50
N ALA A 6 15.43 27.43 -11.14
CA ALA A 6 14.78 28.65 -11.62
C ALA A 6 14.08 29.46 -10.53
N LEU A 7 13.95 28.92 -9.30
CA LEU A 7 13.28 29.55 -8.18
C LEU A 7 14.27 30.06 -7.15
N PRO A 8 14.06 31.29 -6.61
CA PRO A 8 14.93 31.82 -5.57
C PRO A 8 14.78 31.03 -4.25
N PRO A 9 15.80 31.06 -3.37
CA PRO A 9 15.83 30.26 -2.15
C PRO A 9 14.65 30.60 -1.22
N GLU A 10 14.15 31.82 -1.20
CA GLU A 10 12.95 32.21 -0.43
C GLU A 10 11.74 31.35 -0.80
N VAL A 11 11.57 31.01 -2.08
CA VAL A 11 10.44 30.23 -2.55
C VAL A 11 10.64 28.74 -2.24
N ASN A 12 11.82 28.20 -2.47
CA ASN A 12 12.13 26.79 -2.20
C ASN A 12 12.04 26.50 -0.70
N SER A 13 12.68 27.31 0.12
CA SER A 13 12.64 27.22 1.57
C SER A 13 11.22 27.37 2.12
N ALA A 14 10.47 28.40 1.70
CA ALA A 14 9.10 28.61 2.17
C ALA A 14 8.19 27.42 1.86
N ARG A 15 8.33 26.77 0.72
CA ARG A 15 7.53 25.59 0.36
C ARG A 15 7.70 24.42 1.33
N ILE A 16 8.93 24.14 1.75
CA ILE A 16 9.21 23.09 2.74
C ILE A 16 8.71 23.48 4.11
N TYR A 17 8.97 24.71 4.54
CA TYR A 17 8.61 25.21 5.87
C TYR A 17 7.10 25.44 6.06
N ALA A 18 6.36 25.74 5.00
CA ALA A 18 4.90 25.88 5.04
C ALA A 18 4.15 24.55 4.90
N GLY A 19 4.84 23.45 4.64
CA GLY A 19 4.24 22.14 4.49
C GLY A 19 3.68 21.56 5.80
N PRO A 20 2.82 20.52 5.72
CA PRO A 20 2.22 19.87 6.90
C PRO A 20 3.20 19.00 7.71
N GLY A 21 4.46 18.92 7.30
CA GLY A 21 5.46 18.07 7.92
C GLY A 21 5.33 16.58 7.54
N SER A 22 6.19 15.74 8.12
CA SER A 22 6.23 14.29 7.91
C SER A 22 5.20 13.51 8.74
N GLY A 23 4.53 14.16 9.71
CA GLY A 23 3.69 13.50 10.71
C GLY A 23 2.56 12.66 10.12
N SER A 24 1.88 13.14 9.08
CA SER A 24 0.81 12.39 8.41
C SER A 24 1.32 11.13 7.70
N LEU A 25 2.52 11.18 7.11
CA LEU A 25 3.17 10.05 6.46
C LEU A 25 3.62 9.00 7.48
N MET A 26 4.15 9.41 8.62
CA MET A 26 4.51 8.51 9.72
C MET A 26 3.29 7.82 10.32
N THR A 27 2.18 8.56 10.48
CA THR A 27 0.89 7.99 10.92
C THR A 27 0.39 6.96 9.89
N ALA A 28 0.46 7.26 8.61
CA ALA A 28 0.09 6.33 7.55
C ALA A 28 0.98 5.07 7.55
N ALA A 29 2.30 5.22 7.73
CA ALA A 29 3.22 4.10 7.84
C ALA A 29 2.85 3.17 9.00
N SER A 30 2.55 3.75 10.17
CA SER A 30 2.10 2.99 11.34
C SER A 30 0.78 2.24 11.11
N ALA A 31 -0.20 2.90 10.48
CA ALA A 31 -1.48 2.29 10.14
C ALA A 31 -1.33 1.13 9.13
N TRP A 32 -0.50 1.28 8.11
CA TRP A 32 -0.21 0.22 7.15
C TRP A 32 0.49 -0.98 7.78
N ASN A 33 1.43 -0.75 8.72
CA ASN A 33 2.05 -1.83 9.50
C ASN A 33 1.03 -2.59 10.35
N ALA A 34 0.08 -1.90 10.97
CA ALA A 34 -0.98 -2.54 11.74
C ALA A 34 -1.89 -3.41 10.84
N ILE A 35 -2.30 -2.89 9.67
CA ILE A 35 -3.07 -3.65 8.69
C ILE A 35 -2.30 -4.88 8.20
N ALA A 36 -1.00 -4.75 7.93
CA ALA A 36 -0.16 -5.87 7.52
C ALA A 36 -0.13 -6.99 8.57
N ALA A 37 0.04 -6.63 9.84
CA ALA A 37 0.04 -7.58 10.95
C ALA A 37 -1.32 -8.29 11.12
N GLU A 38 -2.44 -7.57 10.99
CA GLU A 38 -3.77 -8.15 11.05
C GLU A 38 -4.03 -9.10 9.89
N LEU A 39 -3.67 -8.73 8.66
CA LEU A 39 -3.82 -9.59 7.48
C LEU A 39 -2.97 -10.84 7.59
N GLN A 40 -1.74 -10.75 8.10
CA GLN A 40 -0.88 -11.89 8.33
C GLN A 40 -1.49 -12.84 9.38
N SER A 41 -2.02 -12.30 10.47
CA SER A 41 -2.72 -13.08 11.49
C SER A 41 -3.97 -13.76 10.93
N ALA A 42 -4.75 -13.05 10.12
CA ALA A 42 -5.93 -13.58 9.45
C ALA A 42 -5.58 -14.71 8.47
N ALA A 43 -4.50 -14.56 7.69
CA ALA A 43 -4.02 -15.58 6.78
C ALA A 43 -3.67 -16.89 7.51
N LEU A 44 -2.91 -16.78 8.60
CA LEU A 44 -2.53 -17.93 9.44
C LEU A 44 -3.74 -18.58 10.11
N SER A 45 -4.65 -17.78 10.66
CA SER A 45 -5.88 -18.28 11.31
C SER A 45 -6.77 -18.99 10.30
N TYR A 46 -6.96 -18.43 9.12
CA TYR A 46 -7.73 -19.04 8.04
C TYR A 46 -7.13 -20.38 7.60
N GLN A 47 -5.81 -20.40 7.40
CA GLN A 47 -5.08 -21.63 7.02
C GLN A 47 -5.21 -22.74 8.08
N ASN A 48 -5.10 -22.37 9.37
CA ASN A 48 -5.28 -23.30 10.48
C ASN A 48 -6.68 -23.90 10.52
N VAL A 49 -7.73 -23.06 10.36
CA VAL A 49 -9.12 -23.53 10.31
C VAL A 49 -9.35 -24.50 9.14
N VAL A 50 -8.86 -24.17 7.95
CA VAL A 50 -8.98 -25.04 6.77
C VAL A 50 -8.27 -26.36 7.00
N THR A 51 -7.06 -26.34 7.58
CA THR A 51 -6.28 -27.55 7.87
C THR A 51 -6.99 -28.42 8.92
N GLN A 52 -7.48 -27.83 10.01
CA GLN A 52 -8.19 -28.54 11.07
C GLN A 52 -9.47 -29.19 10.55
N LEU A 53 -10.28 -28.45 9.78
CA LEU A 53 -11.47 -29.00 9.14
C LEU A 53 -11.15 -30.20 8.25
N ALA A 54 -10.10 -30.10 7.43
CA ALA A 54 -9.73 -31.14 6.49
C ALA A 54 -9.08 -32.37 7.11
N SER A 55 -8.47 -32.24 8.31
CA SER A 55 -7.75 -33.34 8.96
C SER A 55 -8.54 -34.03 10.09
N GLU A 56 -9.38 -33.29 10.81
CA GLU A 56 -10.00 -33.79 12.04
C GLU A 56 -11.52 -33.94 11.94
N GLU A 57 -12.18 -32.93 11.36
CA GLU A 57 -13.64 -32.82 11.42
C GLU A 57 -14.34 -33.37 10.17
N TRP A 58 -13.69 -33.31 9.03
CA TRP A 58 -14.29 -33.65 7.75
C TRP A 58 -13.28 -34.34 6.78
N ALA A 59 -13.49 -35.62 6.53
CA ALA A 59 -12.63 -36.40 5.63
C ALA A 59 -13.32 -36.70 4.29
N GLY A 60 -12.51 -36.95 3.25
CA GLY A 60 -12.97 -37.39 1.94
C GLY A 60 -12.74 -36.37 0.82
N THR A 61 -13.22 -36.72 -0.37
CA THR A 61 -13.01 -35.93 -1.60
C THR A 61 -13.57 -34.51 -1.54
N ALA A 62 -14.70 -34.32 -0.86
CA ALA A 62 -15.33 -33.00 -0.71
C ALA A 62 -14.52 -32.09 0.21
N SER A 63 -13.92 -32.65 1.26
CA SER A 63 -13.00 -31.92 2.15
C SER A 63 -11.75 -31.47 1.40
N ALA A 64 -11.14 -32.37 0.63
CA ALA A 64 -9.98 -32.02 -0.20
C ALA A 64 -10.30 -30.93 -1.23
N ALA A 65 -11.48 -30.99 -1.84
CA ALA A 65 -11.94 -29.95 -2.78
C ALA A 65 -12.16 -28.59 -2.08
N MET A 66 -12.69 -28.57 -0.87
CA MET A 66 -12.85 -27.37 -0.05
C MET A 66 -11.48 -26.77 0.29
N ALA A 67 -10.54 -27.59 0.79
CA ALA A 67 -9.20 -27.12 1.13
C ALA A 67 -8.46 -26.54 -0.09
N ALA A 68 -8.56 -27.20 -1.25
CA ALA A 68 -7.99 -26.70 -2.49
C ALA A 68 -8.61 -25.36 -2.95
N ALA A 69 -9.93 -25.18 -2.76
CA ALA A 69 -10.61 -23.93 -3.09
C ALA A 69 -10.28 -22.80 -2.09
N ALA A 70 -9.98 -23.11 -0.84
CA ALA A 70 -9.66 -22.14 0.22
C ALA A 70 -8.20 -21.66 0.18
N THR A 71 -7.28 -22.50 -0.28
CA THR A 71 -5.84 -22.17 -0.32
C THR A 71 -5.52 -20.86 -1.03
N PRO A 72 -6.05 -20.54 -2.23
CA PRO A 72 -5.76 -19.29 -2.93
C PRO A 72 -6.17 -18.04 -2.13
N TYR A 73 -7.18 -18.15 -1.26
CA TYR A 73 -7.59 -17.04 -0.41
C TYR A 73 -6.58 -16.76 0.72
N ALA A 74 -6.05 -17.81 1.35
CA ALA A 74 -4.99 -17.68 2.34
C ALA A 74 -3.72 -17.06 1.72
N GLU A 75 -3.34 -17.49 0.53
CA GLU A 75 -2.20 -16.95 -0.23
C GLU A 75 -2.45 -15.47 -0.60
N TRP A 76 -3.68 -15.13 -1.00
CA TRP A 76 -4.05 -13.75 -1.28
C TRP A 76 -3.97 -12.87 -0.03
N LEU A 77 -4.44 -13.33 1.13
CA LEU A 77 -4.29 -12.62 2.40
C LEU A 77 -2.82 -12.36 2.75
N ALA A 78 -1.98 -13.38 2.63
CA ALA A 78 -0.54 -13.25 2.91
C ALA A 78 0.16 -12.28 1.93
N SER A 79 -0.18 -12.35 0.64
CA SER A 79 0.36 -11.43 -0.36
C SER A 79 -0.12 -9.99 -0.15
N THR A 80 -1.38 -9.81 0.26
CA THR A 80 -1.95 -8.50 0.59
C THR A 80 -1.30 -7.92 1.85
N ALA A 81 -0.99 -8.75 2.85
CA ALA A 81 -0.22 -8.35 4.03
C ALA A 81 1.17 -7.83 3.63
N ALA A 82 1.89 -8.54 2.77
CA ALA A 82 3.20 -8.10 2.28
C ALA A 82 3.12 -6.77 1.49
N GLN A 83 2.07 -6.57 0.70
CA GLN A 83 1.83 -5.30 0.00
C GLN A 83 1.53 -4.15 0.97
N ALA A 84 0.79 -4.40 2.06
CA ALA A 84 0.52 -3.42 3.10
C ALA A 84 1.82 -3.04 3.86
N GLU A 85 2.67 -4.02 4.17
CA GLU A 85 3.99 -3.77 4.75
C GLU A 85 4.86 -2.92 3.81
N GLN A 86 4.85 -3.21 2.51
CA GLN A 86 5.54 -2.39 1.52
C GLN A 86 5.00 -0.95 1.48
N ALA A 87 3.69 -0.75 1.56
CA ALA A 87 3.09 0.57 1.63
C ALA A 87 3.56 1.35 2.89
N ALA A 88 3.70 0.67 4.03
CA ALA A 88 4.26 1.26 5.25
C ALA A 88 5.71 1.72 5.04
N VAL A 89 6.55 0.88 4.43
CA VAL A 89 7.95 1.22 4.11
C VAL A 89 8.02 2.43 3.18
N GLN A 90 7.17 2.50 2.16
CA GLN A 90 7.14 3.62 1.23
C GLN A 90 6.66 4.92 1.90
N ALA A 91 5.67 4.86 2.78
CA ALA A 91 5.23 6.02 3.55
C ALA A 91 6.32 6.53 4.49
N ALA A 92 7.05 5.63 5.16
CA ALA A 92 8.20 5.99 6.00
C ALA A 92 9.35 6.59 5.17
N ALA A 93 9.62 6.06 3.97
CA ALA A 93 10.62 6.60 3.06
C ALA A 93 10.25 8.02 2.57
N ALA A 94 8.98 8.27 2.27
CA ALA A 94 8.49 9.60 1.91
C ALA A 94 8.62 10.59 3.07
N ALA A 95 8.35 10.15 4.31
CA ALA A 95 8.56 10.96 5.51
C ALA A 95 10.05 11.31 5.70
N ALA A 96 10.94 10.34 5.56
CA ALA A 96 12.38 10.56 5.67
C ALA A 96 12.91 11.49 4.56
N ALA A 97 12.37 11.40 3.35
CA ALA A 97 12.72 12.32 2.26
C ALA A 97 12.33 13.77 2.59
N TYR A 98 11.17 13.97 3.20
CA TYR A 98 10.75 15.30 3.66
C TYR A 98 11.67 15.84 4.76
N GLU A 99 11.98 15.04 5.79
CA GLU A 99 12.85 15.45 6.89
C GLU A 99 14.26 15.79 6.39
N ALA A 100 14.79 15.01 5.45
CA ALA A 100 16.09 15.30 4.84
C ALA A 100 16.07 16.63 4.07
N ALA A 101 15.01 16.91 3.33
CA ALA A 101 14.84 18.17 2.63
C ALA A 101 14.69 19.35 3.60
N PHE A 102 13.87 19.19 4.64
CA PHE A 102 13.66 20.20 5.68
C PHE A 102 14.96 20.58 6.38
N ALA A 103 15.79 19.59 6.69
CA ALA A 103 17.10 19.84 7.31
C ALA A 103 18.13 20.44 6.34
N ALA A 104 17.97 20.21 5.04
CA ALA A 104 18.93 20.65 4.03
C ALA A 104 18.66 22.05 3.48
N VAL A 105 17.40 22.53 3.47
CA VAL A 105 17.09 23.88 2.99
C VAL A 105 17.51 24.92 4.00
N VAL A 106 17.90 26.09 3.50
CA VAL A 106 18.27 27.24 4.34
C VAL A 106 17.00 27.79 5.01
N PRO A 107 17.00 27.98 6.34
CA PRO A 107 15.83 28.52 7.03
C PRO A 107 15.41 29.91 6.51
N PRO A 108 14.10 30.20 6.28
CA PRO A 108 13.64 31.49 5.77
C PRO A 108 14.18 32.73 6.51
N PRO A 109 14.32 32.71 7.85
CA PRO A 109 14.89 33.87 8.57
C PRO A 109 16.35 34.14 8.20
N VAL A 110 17.14 33.12 7.87
CA VAL A 110 18.56 33.26 7.47
C VAL A 110 18.66 33.97 6.11
N ILE A 111 17.82 33.56 5.17
CA ILE A 111 17.74 34.21 3.85
C ILE A 111 17.30 35.64 3.99
N ALA A 112 16.25 35.90 4.77
CA ALA A 112 15.73 37.26 5.03
C ALA A 112 16.80 38.16 5.68
N ALA A 113 17.57 37.65 6.65
CA ALA A 113 18.65 38.40 7.31
C ALA A 113 19.77 38.75 6.31
N ASN A 114 20.18 37.82 5.44
CA ASN A 114 21.16 38.09 4.39
C ASN A 114 20.67 39.22 3.47
N ARG A 115 19.42 39.15 2.98
CA ARG A 115 18.84 40.22 2.10
C ARG A 115 18.71 41.58 2.81
N ALA A 116 18.28 41.60 4.07
CA ALA A 116 18.20 42.84 4.85
C ALA A 116 19.57 43.47 5.05
N LEU A 117 20.60 42.70 5.34
CA LEU A 117 21.97 43.18 5.53
C LEU A 117 22.56 43.76 4.22
N VAL A 118 22.28 43.10 3.08
CA VAL A 118 22.68 43.65 1.77
C VAL A 118 22.04 45.02 1.55
N GLN A 119 20.75 45.20 1.80
CA GLN A 119 20.06 46.47 1.65
C GLN A 119 20.65 47.54 2.57
N GLN A 120 20.95 47.19 3.82
CA GLN A 120 21.57 48.12 4.79
C GLN A 120 22.97 48.57 4.32
N LEU A 121 23.80 47.65 3.87
CA LEU A 121 25.13 47.96 3.38
C LEU A 121 25.09 48.77 2.08
N GLN A 122 24.14 48.51 1.19
CA GLN A 122 23.94 49.31 -0.03
C GLN A 122 23.53 50.75 0.30
N ALA A 123 22.61 50.95 1.25
CA ALA A 123 22.15 52.28 1.64
C ALA A 123 23.28 53.14 2.22
N THR A 124 24.30 52.53 2.81
CA THR A 124 25.45 53.23 3.42
C THR A 124 26.71 53.22 2.54
N ASN A 125 26.66 52.68 1.32
CA ASN A 125 27.84 52.48 0.46
C ASN A 125 28.16 53.74 -0.39
N VAL A 126 28.27 54.87 0.22
CA VAL A 126 28.38 56.19 -0.48
C VAL A 126 29.71 56.35 -1.24
N ILE A 127 30.80 55.82 -0.68
CA ILE A 127 32.15 55.90 -1.29
C ILE A 127 32.71 54.51 -1.66
N GLY A 128 31.86 53.46 -1.70
CA GLY A 128 32.28 52.10 -2.09
C GLY A 128 32.89 51.29 -0.95
N GLN A 129 32.86 51.76 0.30
CA GLN A 129 33.47 51.11 1.46
C GLN A 129 32.85 49.75 1.82
N ASN A 130 31.60 49.50 1.42
CA ASN A 130 30.90 48.26 1.72
C ASN A 130 30.91 47.25 0.56
N THR A 131 31.50 47.58 -0.57
CA THR A 131 31.46 46.79 -1.79
C THR A 131 31.93 45.35 -1.57
N GLY A 132 33.01 45.15 -0.79
CA GLY A 132 33.50 43.80 -0.48
C GLY A 132 32.54 42.96 0.37
N ALA A 133 31.90 43.61 1.37
CA ALA A 133 30.94 42.93 2.23
C ALA A 133 29.64 42.58 1.46
N ILE A 134 29.19 43.48 0.57
CA ILE A 134 28.03 43.22 -0.30
C ILE A 134 28.33 42.04 -1.22
N ALA A 135 29.52 41.99 -1.83
CA ALA A 135 29.91 40.87 -2.71
C ALA A 135 29.93 39.53 -1.98
N GLN A 136 30.39 39.51 -0.71
CA GLN A 136 30.37 38.28 0.10
C GLN A 136 28.94 37.82 0.40
N LEU A 137 28.02 38.72 0.74
CA LEU A 137 26.62 38.38 1.00
C LEU A 137 25.89 37.93 -0.26
N GLU A 138 26.19 38.51 -1.43
CA GLU A 138 25.66 38.06 -2.71
C GLU A 138 26.19 36.66 -3.08
N ALA A 139 27.46 36.37 -2.84
CA ALA A 139 28.02 35.05 -3.01
C ALA A 139 27.35 34.01 -2.10
N GLN A 140 27.15 34.36 -0.82
CA GLN A 140 26.41 33.53 0.14
C GLN A 140 24.97 33.27 -0.31
N TYR A 141 24.31 34.26 -0.85
CA TYR A 141 22.96 34.08 -1.42
C TYR A 141 22.96 33.13 -2.61
N GLY A 142 23.98 33.18 -3.45
CA GLY A 142 24.18 32.19 -4.53
C GLY A 142 24.35 30.77 -4.00
N GLU A 143 25.06 30.61 -2.88
CA GLU A 143 25.20 29.31 -2.19
C GLU A 143 23.85 28.82 -1.65
N PHE A 144 23.06 29.69 -1.01
CA PHE A 144 21.71 29.36 -0.55
C PHE A 144 20.82 28.90 -1.71
N TRP A 145 20.89 29.58 -2.84
CA TRP A 145 20.14 29.19 -4.04
C TRP A 145 20.51 27.79 -4.53
N ALA A 146 21.79 27.51 -4.64
CA ALA A 146 22.27 26.18 -5.08
C ALA A 146 21.90 25.08 -4.08
N GLN A 147 22.04 25.38 -2.78
CA GLN A 147 21.70 24.45 -1.69
C GLN A 147 20.20 24.10 -1.71
N ASP A 148 19.33 25.09 -1.76
CA ASP A 148 17.88 24.88 -1.73
C ASP A 148 17.38 24.19 -3.00
N ALA A 149 17.90 24.56 -4.16
CA ALA A 149 17.59 23.91 -5.43
C ALA A 149 17.99 22.40 -5.41
N GLY A 150 19.17 22.09 -4.88
CA GLY A 150 19.65 20.73 -4.70
C GLY A 150 18.82 19.91 -3.74
N ALA A 151 18.47 20.51 -2.58
CA ALA A 151 17.61 19.86 -1.59
C ALA A 151 16.23 19.52 -2.16
N MET A 152 15.60 20.45 -2.87
CA MET A 152 14.30 20.26 -3.50
C MET A 152 14.33 19.25 -4.64
N ALA A 153 15.38 19.23 -5.44
CA ALA A 153 15.56 18.24 -6.50
C ALA A 153 15.68 16.82 -5.91
N ASN A 154 16.49 16.65 -4.87
CA ASN A 154 16.64 15.38 -4.15
C ASN A 154 15.30 14.93 -3.52
N TYR A 155 14.57 15.84 -2.88
CA TYR A 155 13.24 15.55 -2.33
C TYR A 155 12.27 15.06 -3.42
N SER A 156 12.23 15.72 -4.56
CA SER A 156 11.39 15.33 -5.69
C SER A 156 11.72 13.92 -6.20
N VAL A 157 13.00 13.58 -6.30
CA VAL A 157 13.45 12.23 -6.72
C VAL A 157 13.03 11.17 -5.70
N GLN A 158 13.31 11.39 -4.42
CA GLN A 158 13.01 10.44 -3.35
C GLN A 158 11.51 10.24 -3.15
N SER A 159 10.73 11.32 -3.17
CA SER A 159 9.26 11.26 -3.09
C SER A 159 8.65 10.52 -4.28
N THR A 160 9.20 10.73 -5.48
CA THR A 160 8.78 10.00 -6.67
C THR A 160 9.12 8.51 -6.57
N ALA A 161 10.28 8.16 -6.04
CA ALA A 161 10.68 6.77 -5.81
C ALA A 161 9.76 6.09 -4.80
N ALA A 162 9.44 6.75 -3.70
CA ALA A 162 8.51 6.25 -2.69
C ALA A 162 7.10 5.99 -3.26
N THR A 163 6.56 6.91 -4.06
CA THR A 163 5.24 6.74 -4.66
C THR A 163 5.19 5.65 -5.73
N LYS A 164 6.25 5.50 -6.54
CA LYS A 164 6.34 4.44 -7.55
C LYS A 164 6.51 3.04 -6.95
N GLY A 165 7.00 2.93 -5.73
CA GLY A 165 7.14 1.68 -5.01
C GLY A 165 5.82 1.10 -4.49
N ILE A 166 4.72 1.85 -4.54
CA ILE A 166 3.40 1.37 -4.09
C ILE A 166 2.76 0.52 -5.17
N THR A 167 2.54 -0.76 -4.88
CA THR A 167 1.86 -1.70 -5.77
C THR A 167 0.35 -1.66 -5.56
N GLN A 168 -0.41 -1.92 -6.64
CA GLN A 168 -1.87 -1.98 -6.58
C GLN A 168 -2.32 -3.28 -5.90
N PHE A 169 -3.28 -3.18 -4.97
CA PHE A 169 -3.88 -4.35 -4.34
C PHE A 169 -4.72 -5.14 -5.34
N GLN A 170 -4.57 -6.46 -5.29
CA GLN A 170 -5.36 -7.36 -6.13
C GLN A 170 -6.70 -7.69 -5.46
N ALA A 171 -7.74 -7.87 -6.27
CA ALA A 171 -9.03 -8.32 -5.76
C ALA A 171 -8.92 -9.73 -5.18
N ALA A 172 -9.71 -10.03 -4.15
CA ALA A 172 -9.76 -11.37 -3.56
C ALA A 172 -10.19 -12.42 -4.60
N PRO A 173 -9.58 -13.61 -4.60
CA PRO A 173 -9.99 -14.70 -5.48
C PRO A 173 -11.38 -15.21 -5.08
N LYS A 174 -12.15 -15.65 -6.06
CA LYS A 174 -13.42 -16.34 -5.80
C LYS A 174 -13.12 -17.74 -5.25
N VAL A 175 -13.60 -18.02 -4.04
CA VAL A 175 -13.46 -19.31 -3.37
C VAL A 175 -14.75 -20.12 -3.37
N THR A 176 -15.85 -19.55 -3.90
CA THR A 176 -17.17 -20.19 -4.00
C THR A 176 -17.47 -20.61 -5.43
N ASN A 177 -18.11 -21.77 -5.58
CA ASN A 177 -18.64 -22.23 -6.87
C ASN A 177 -20.07 -21.72 -7.00
N ASP A 178 -20.30 -20.70 -7.83
CA ASP A 178 -21.64 -20.11 -8.06
C ASP A 178 -22.62 -21.15 -8.67
N ALA A 179 -22.14 -22.19 -9.37
CA ALA A 179 -22.94 -23.28 -9.92
C ALA A 179 -23.14 -24.45 -8.93
N GLY A 180 -22.56 -24.41 -7.74
CA GLY A 180 -22.59 -25.49 -6.76
C GLY A 180 -23.98 -25.88 -6.33
N THR A 181 -24.88 -24.91 -6.09
CA THR A 181 -26.26 -25.14 -5.72
C THR A 181 -27.07 -25.80 -6.83
N THR A 182 -26.85 -25.43 -8.09
CA THR A 182 -27.48 -26.04 -9.26
C THR A 182 -26.99 -27.49 -9.47
N THR A 183 -25.70 -27.71 -9.31
CA THR A 183 -25.11 -29.06 -9.39
C THR A 183 -25.63 -29.97 -8.28
N GLN A 184 -25.74 -29.45 -7.05
CA GLN A 184 -26.32 -30.18 -5.93
C GLN A 184 -27.80 -30.55 -6.18
N ALA A 185 -28.61 -29.57 -6.64
CA ALA A 185 -30.00 -29.80 -6.97
C ALA A 185 -30.16 -30.90 -8.04
N SER A 186 -29.34 -30.85 -9.08
CA SER A 186 -29.32 -31.90 -10.11
C SER A 186 -28.92 -33.26 -9.56
N THR A 187 -27.93 -33.32 -8.67
CA THR A 187 -27.48 -34.57 -8.04
C THR A 187 -28.57 -35.16 -7.15
N VAL A 188 -29.25 -34.33 -6.36
CA VAL A 188 -30.38 -34.75 -5.50
C VAL A 188 -31.55 -35.24 -6.35
N ALA A 189 -31.89 -34.54 -7.43
CA ALA A 189 -32.95 -34.96 -8.35
C ALA A 189 -32.66 -36.30 -9.00
N ASN A 190 -31.43 -36.52 -9.46
CA ASN A 190 -30.99 -37.79 -10.04
C ASN A 190 -31.01 -38.92 -9.01
N ALA A 191 -30.58 -38.68 -7.77
CA ALA A 191 -30.64 -39.66 -6.70
C ALA A 191 -32.09 -40.05 -6.37
N ALA A 192 -33.01 -39.08 -6.30
CA ALA A 192 -34.44 -39.31 -6.08
C ALA A 192 -35.04 -40.12 -7.24
N ALA A 193 -34.74 -39.79 -8.49
CA ALA A 193 -35.19 -40.52 -9.67
C ALA A 193 -34.73 -41.98 -9.67
N ASN A 194 -33.44 -42.23 -9.34
CA ASN A 194 -32.89 -43.56 -9.25
C ASN A 194 -33.54 -44.38 -8.12
N THR A 195 -33.81 -43.77 -6.97
CA THR A 195 -34.54 -44.43 -5.87
C THR A 195 -35.97 -44.77 -6.26
N SER A 196 -36.64 -43.90 -6.95
CA SER A 196 -38.02 -44.12 -7.45
C SER A 196 -38.07 -45.24 -8.49
N ALA A 197 -37.10 -45.25 -9.43
CA ALA A 197 -36.97 -46.31 -10.44
C ALA A 197 -36.65 -47.65 -9.81
N GLY A 198 -35.78 -47.71 -8.81
CA GLY A 198 -35.45 -48.92 -8.06
C GLY A 198 -36.68 -49.48 -7.28
N ASN A 199 -37.43 -48.60 -6.66
CA ASN A 199 -38.68 -48.96 -5.95
C ASN A 199 -39.76 -49.50 -6.91
N ALA A 200 -39.93 -48.88 -8.09
CA ALA A 200 -40.84 -49.32 -9.12
C ALA A 200 -40.45 -50.70 -9.66
N ALA A 201 -39.17 -50.95 -9.91
CA ALA A 201 -38.69 -52.24 -10.34
C ALA A 201 -38.91 -53.34 -9.28
N ASN A 202 -38.69 -53.07 -8.00
CA ASN A 202 -38.93 -53.96 -6.90
C ASN A 202 -40.44 -54.30 -6.74
N VAL A 203 -41.33 -53.32 -6.93
CA VAL A 203 -42.77 -53.53 -6.91
C VAL A 203 -43.23 -54.40 -8.08
N ALA A 204 -42.71 -54.15 -9.27
CA ALA A 204 -43.03 -54.95 -10.47
C ALA A 204 -42.55 -56.40 -10.31
N GLN A 205 -41.35 -56.60 -9.74
CA GLN A 205 -40.80 -57.94 -9.49
C GLN A 205 -41.60 -58.71 -8.43
N LYS A 206 -42.05 -58.05 -7.36
CA LYS A 206 -42.98 -58.67 -6.37
C LYS A 206 -44.31 -59.03 -6.98
N ALA A 207 -44.89 -58.20 -7.82
CA ALA A 207 -46.16 -58.48 -8.50
C ALA A 207 -46.03 -59.69 -9.44
N ALA A 208 -44.95 -59.80 -10.17
CA ALA A 208 -44.67 -60.95 -11.05
C ALA A 208 -44.50 -62.27 -10.30
N THR A 209 -43.89 -62.28 -9.13
CA THR A 209 -43.73 -63.48 -8.27
C THR A 209 -45.04 -63.89 -7.64
N THR A 210 -45.97 -62.98 -7.34
CA THR A 210 -47.28 -63.32 -6.76
C THR A 210 -48.26 -63.80 -7.79
N ALA A 211 -48.05 -63.51 -9.08
CA ALA A 211 -48.91 -63.98 -10.16
C ALA A 211 -48.54 -65.41 -10.67
N THR A 212 -47.45 -66.00 -10.18
CA THR A 212 -46.94 -67.33 -10.61
C THR A 212 -47.16 -68.40 -9.53
N THR A 213 -47.74 -68.04 -8.41
CA THR A 213 -48.21 -68.98 -7.35
C THR A 213 -49.74 -69.07 -7.36
#